data_32949d1d76e413cf47ba15ad7b7db8fb
#
_entry.id   32949d1d76e413cf47ba15ad7b7db8fb
#
_cell.length_a   1.000
_cell.length_b   1.000
_cell.length_c   1.000
_cell.angle_alpha   90.00
_cell.angle_beta   90.00
_cell.angle_gamma   90.00
#
_symmetry.space_group_name_H-M   'P 1'
#
loop_
_entity.id
_entity.type
_entity.pdbx_description
1 polymer ?
#
loop_
_entity_poly.entity_id
_entity_poly.type
_entity_poly.pdbx_seq_one_letter_code
_entity_poly.pdbx_strand_id
1 'polypeptide(L)'
;MAQKSIIPDVIAAAQNRRSFVRKLGIATAAVGAGVSLGLKEAQGATTTDVNVLNFALNLEYLEAEFYTWATTGNGIEAMGIGVDGNANSGNPTTGGSTEGASQVTFSNSVVFTSDIANEIAADERDHVVLLRTALGSAKIAKPNLNLGALGFGFGSQDDFLKLARIFEDIGVTAYAGAAPLLSSAIVATAARILAAEAEHASNIRLQVARLNIATAPPLDGVDILPPPSNPNQYFSLNDQGLCNTRTPGQVLYLAFGNKAGVNRGGFFPTGVNGYFTESSSPA
;
A
#
# COMPACT_ATOMS: atom_id res chain seq x y z
N MET A 1 11.05 41.10 -20.92
CA MET A 1 11.34 39.69 -21.21
C MET A 1 10.26 38.87 -20.54
N ALA A 2 9.38 38.23 -21.32
CA ALA A 2 8.25 37.47 -20.78
C ALA A 2 8.76 36.12 -20.25
N GLN A 3 8.47 35.84 -18.99
CA GLN A 3 8.77 34.58 -18.32
C GLN A 3 7.88 33.49 -18.92
N LYS A 4 8.47 32.57 -19.68
CA LYS A 4 7.78 31.44 -20.30
C LYS A 4 7.30 30.51 -19.21
N SER A 5 6.00 30.28 -19.10
CA SER A 5 5.40 29.36 -18.13
C SER A 5 5.88 27.93 -18.42
N ILE A 6 6.45 27.28 -17.42
CA ILE A 6 6.98 25.89 -17.49
C ILE A 6 5.85 24.85 -17.30
N ILE A 7 4.66 25.27 -16.88
CA ILE A 7 3.53 24.41 -16.54
C ILE A 7 3.01 23.55 -17.71
N PRO A 8 2.90 24.06 -18.96
CA PRO A 8 2.45 23.24 -20.10
C PRO A 8 3.39 22.07 -20.43
N ASP A 9 4.70 22.28 -20.24
CA ASP A 9 5.70 21.25 -20.59
C ASP A 9 5.74 20.10 -19.56
N VAL A 10 5.41 20.37 -18.30
CA VAL A 10 5.31 19.36 -17.24
C VAL A 10 4.07 18.47 -17.43
N ILE A 11 2.94 19.07 -17.80
CA ILE A 11 1.69 18.32 -18.10
C ILE A 11 1.87 17.44 -19.35
N ALA A 12 2.53 17.95 -20.38
CA ALA A 12 2.84 17.19 -21.58
C ALA A 12 3.82 16.03 -21.30
N ALA A 13 4.76 16.21 -20.38
CA ALA A 13 5.70 15.16 -19.94
C ALA A 13 4.99 14.05 -19.16
N ALA A 14 4.04 14.40 -18.28
CA ALA A 14 3.24 13.43 -17.52
C ALA A 14 2.31 12.60 -18.47
N GLN A 15 1.70 13.25 -19.45
CA GLN A 15 0.91 12.56 -20.48
C GLN A 15 1.78 11.63 -21.36
N ASN A 16 3.03 12.00 -21.63
CA ASN A 16 3.97 11.17 -22.38
C ASN A 16 4.45 9.96 -21.59
N ARG A 17 4.59 10.03 -20.27
CA ARG A 17 4.90 8.87 -19.41
C ARG A 17 3.75 7.86 -19.45
N ARG A 18 2.50 8.30 -19.32
CA ARG A 18 1.32 7.43 -19.47
C ARG A 18 1.21 6.80 -20.86
N SER A 19 1.58 7.53 -21.93
CA SER A 19 1.61 7.00 -23.30
C SER A 19 2.79 6.06 -23.52
N PHE A 20 3.90 6.23 -22.82
CA PHE A 20 5.05 5.34 -22.86
C PHE A 20 4.74 4.00 -22.19
N VAL A 21 4.10 4.01 -21.02
CA VAL A 21 3.61 2.80 -20.33
C VAL A 21 2.54 2.10 -21.17
N ARG A 22 1.62 2.84 -21.80
CA ARG A 22 0.65 2.26 -22.77
C ARG A 22 1.33 1.68 -24.03
N LYS A 23 2.42 2.27 -24.50
CA LYS A 23 3.17 1.78 -25.67
C LYS A 23 4.07 0.57 -25.33
N LEU A 24 4.39 0.36 -24.04
CA LEU A 24 5.05 -0.86 -23.55
C LEU A 24 4.08 -2.04 -23.37
N GLY A 25 2.84 -1.93 -23.86
CA GLY A 25 1.94 -3.07 -24.01
C GLY A 25 1.01 -3.35 -22.84
N ILE A 26 0.73 -2.36 -21.98
CA ILE A 26 -0.46 -2.43 -21.12
C ILE A 26 -1.61 -1.85 -21.95
N ALA A 27 -2.03 -2.59 -22.96
CA ALA A 27 -3.35 -2.42 -23.52
C ALA A 27 -4.33 -2.98 -22.50
N THR A 28 -5.26 -2.16 -22.00
CA THR A 28 -6.53 -2.63 -21.48
C THR A 28 -7.24 -3.33 -22.64
N ALA A 29 -6.96 -4.59 -22.82
CA ALA A 29 -7.66 -5.48 -23.72
C ALA A 29 -8.03 -6.73 -22.93
N ALA A 30 -9.34 -6.91 -22.85
CA ALA A 30 -10.05 -8.16 -22.68
C ALA A 30 -9.19 -9.37 -22.30
N VAL A 31 -9.56 -10.00 -21.19
CA VAL A 31 -9.38 -11.40 -20.84
C VAL A 31 -8.83 -12.22 -22.03
N GLY A 32 -7.57 -12.68 -21.95
CA GLY A 32 -7.13 -13.74 -22.82
C GLY A 32 -5.72 -13.74 -23.36
N ALA A 33 -4.85 -12.77 -23.06
CA ALA A 33 -3.45 -12.88 -23.45
C ALA A 33 -2.56 -12.29 -22.37
N GLY A 34 -1.87 -13.15 -21.63
CA GLY A 34 -0.94 -12.77 -20.58
C GLY A 34 0.13 -11.82 -21.14
N VAL A 35 0.10 -10.57 -20.70
CA VAL A 35 1.24 -9.68 -20.85
C VAL A 35 2.28 -10.16 -19.86
N SER A 36 3.27 -10.86 -20.39
CA SER A 36 4.46 -11.30 -19.66
C SER A 36 5.28 -10.05 -19.29
N LEU A 37 5.01 -9.45 -18.14
CA LEU A 37 5.92 -8.50 -17.47
C LEU A 37 7.14 -9.22 -16.86
N GLY A 38 7.61 -10.30 -17.48
CA GLY A 38 8.75 -11.07 -16.98
C GLY A 38 8.49 -11.85 -15.69
N LEU A 39 7.28 -11.75 -15.13
CA LEU A 39 6.79 -12.56 -14.03
C LEU A 39 5.98 -13.71 -14.61
N LYS A 40 6.67 -14.75 -15.10
CA LYS A 40 6.10 -16.09 -15.06
C LYS A 40 5.69 -16.34 -13.61
N GLU A 41 4.57 -17.06 -13.38
CA GLU A 41 4.31 -17.70 -12.08
C GLU A 41 5.67 -18.01 -11.47
N ALA A 42 5.89 -17.58 -10.20
CA ALA A 42 7.22 -17.64 -9.60
C ALA A 42 7.71 -19.09 -9.61
N GLN A 43 8.28 -19.50 -10.75
CA GLN A 43 8.87 -20.83 -10.92
C GLN A 43 10.05 -20.91 -9.96
N GLY A 44 9.86 -21.67 -8.88
CA GLY A 44 10.83 -21.82 -7.81
C GLY A 44 10.48 -21.08 -6.52
N ALA A 45 9.28 -20.48 -6.39
CA ALA A 45 8.80 -19.95 -5.13
C ALA A 45 8.67 -21.08 -4.10
N THR A 46 9.22 -20.84 -2.92
CA THR A 46 9.11 -21.74 -1.78
C THR A 46 7.76 -21.56 -1.08
N THR A 47 7.37 -22.49 -0.20
CA THR A 47 6.19 -22.31 0.68
C THR A 47 6.30 -21.02 1.51
N THR A 48 7.51 -20.65 1.95
CA THR A 48 7.75 -19.41 2.68
C THR A 48 7.48 -18.20 1.80
N ASP A 49 7.94 -18.18 0.55
CA ASP A 49 7.65 -17.10 -0.40
C ASP A 49 6.14 -16.91 -0.56
N VAL A 50 5.38 -18.00 -0.79
CA VAL A 50 3.93 -17.96 -0.93
C VAL A 50 3.25 -17.38 0.31
N ASN A 51 3.70 -17.78 1.51
CA ASN A 51 3.15 -17.27 2.76
C ASN A 51 3.43 -15.78 2.95
N VAL A 52 4.64 -15.32 2.65
CA VAL A 52 5.04 -13.91 2.75
C VAL A 52 4.31 -13.06 1.71
N LEU A 53 4.22 -13.53 0.45
CA LEU A 53 3.50 -12.80 -0.60
C LEU A 53 2.00 -12.71 -0.32
N ASN A 54 1.38 -13.75 0.23
CA ASN A 54 -0.02 -13.69 0.67
C ASN A 54 -0.21 -12.74 1.86
N PHE A 55 0.76 -12.67 2.77
CA PHE A 55 0.72 -11.68 3.83
C PHE A 55 0.80 -10.26 3.26
N ALA A 56 1.74 -9.98 2.37
CA ALA A 56 1.82 -8.70 1.66
C ALA A 56 0.51 -8.38 0.93
N LEU A 57 -0.10 -9.36 0.23
CA LEU A 57 -1.35 -9.16 -0.50
C LEU A 57 -2.52 -8.71 0.40
N ASN A 58 -2.58 -9.11 1.70
CA ASN A 58 -3.59 -8.53 2.61
C ASN A 58 -3.36 -7.04 2.85
N LEU A 59 -2.11 -6.61 2.96
CA LEU A 59 -1.74 -5.20 3.19
C LEU A 59 -2.03 -4.38 1.93
N GLU A 60 -1.61 -4.87 0.77
CA GLU A 60 -1.90 -4.20 -0.52
C GLU A 60 -3.40 -4.06 -0.79
N TYR A 61 -4.23 -5.05 -0.41
CA TYR A 61 -5.68 -4.89 -0.47
C TYR A 61 -6.17 -3.74 0.42
N LEU A 62 -5.59 -3.58 1.62
CA LEU A 62 -5.95 -2.50 2.54
C LEU A 62 -5.59 -1.13 1.96
N GLU A 63 -4.37 -0.98 1.44
CA GLU A 63 -3.86 0.26 0.87
C GLU A 63 -4.56 0.61 -0.45
N ALA A 64 -4.71 -0.35 -1.36
CA ALA A 64 -5.42 -0.16 -2.62
C ALA A 64 -6.88 0.25 -2.40
N GLU A 65 -7.59 -0.36 -1.45
CA GLU A 65 -8.95 0.04 -1.07
C GLU A 65 -8.97 1.45 -0.49
N PHE A 66 -8.07 1.78 0.43
CA PHE A 66 -8.00 3.11 1.04
C PHE A 66 -7.81 4.21 -0.01
N TYR A 67 -6.79 4.09 -0.85
CA TYR A 67 -6.51 5.11 -1.87
C TYR A 67 -7.57 5.16 -2.96
N THR A 68 -8.10 4.02 -3.39
CA THR A 68 -9.14 3.97 -4.42
C THR A 68 -10.45 4.58 -3.92
N TRP A 69 -10.89 4.26 -2.71
CA TRP A 69 -12.07 4.89 -2.10
C TRP A 69 -11.89 6.39 -1.94
N ALA A 70 -10.75 6.84 -1.40
CA ALA A 70 -10.47 8.25 -1.17
C ALA A 70 -10.52 9.05 -2.48
N THR A 71 -10.03 8.50 -3.58
CA THR A 71 -9.93 9.20 -4.87
C THR A 71 -11.16 9.07 -5.75
N THR A 72 -11.90 7.95 -5.69
CA THR A 72 -12.99 7.66 -6.63
C THR A 72 -14.37 7.51 -5.99
N GLY A 73 -14.45 7.29 -4.66
CA GLY A 73 -15.68 6.94 -3.97
C GLY A 73 -16.14 5.51 -4.23
N ASN A 74 -15.26 4.64 -4.75
CA ASN A 74 -15.53 3.23 -5.05
C ASN A 74 -14.37 2.36 -4.61
N GLY A 75 -14.61 1.07 -4.40
CA GLY A 75 -13.58 0.08 -4.11
C GLY A 75 -12.84 -0.40 -5.37
N ILE A 76 -11.77 -1.18 -5.16
CA ILE A 76 -10.89 -1.67 -6.24
C ILE A 76 -11.61 -2.58 -7.23
N GLU A 77 -12.66 -3.29 -6.83
CA GLU A 77 -13.47 -4.12 -7.72
C GLU A 77 -14.13 -3.31 -8.83
N ALA A 78 -14.61 -2.10 -8.51
CA ALA A 78 -15.18 -1.18 -9.50
C ALA A 78 -14.14 -0.69 -10.52
N MET A 79 -12.85 -0.80 -10.17
CA MET A 79 -11.71 -0.51 -11.08
C MET A 79 -11.27 -1.75 -11.88
N GLY A 80 -11.99 -2.88 -11.75
CA GLY A 80 -11.68 -4.13 -12.44
C GLY A 80 -10.58 -4.97 -11.79
N ILE A 81 -10.19 -4.66 -10.54
CA ILE A 81 -9.20 -5.44 -9.80
C ILE A 81 -9.88 -6.66 -9.18
N GLY A 82 -9.32 -7.85 -9.44
CA GLY A 82 -9.84 -9.09 -8.87
C GLY A 82 -9.57 -9.18 -7.37
N VAL A 83 -10.57 -9.64 -6.63
CA VAL A 83 -10.50 -9.78 -5.16
C VAL A 83 -10.71 -11.21 -4.67
N ASP A 84 -11.15 -12.13 -5.54
CA ASP A 84 -11.38 -13.52 -5.19
C ASP A 84 -10.08 -14.30 -4.99
N GLY A 85 -10.10 -15.22 -4.05
CA GLY A 85 -9.02 -16.17 -3.79
C GLY A 85 -9.22 -17.48 -4.57
N ASN A 86 -8.30 -18.42 -4.34
CA ASN A 86 -8.39 -19.76 -4.91
C ASN A 86 -8.86 -20.77 -3.85
N ALA A 87 -9.72 -21.70 -4.25
CA ALA A 87 -10.25 -22.76 -3.37
C ALA A 87 -9.15 -23.65 -2.76
N ASN A 88 -7.99 -23.77 -3.41
CA ASN A 88 -6.87 -24.58 -2.94
C ASN A 88 -6.04 -23.91 -1.82
N SER A 89 -6.33 -22.66 -1.48
CA SER A 89 -5.59 -21.93 -0.44
C SER A 89 -5.99 -22.32 0.99
N GLY A 90 -7.10 -23.02 1.18
CA GLY A 90 -7.71 -23.28 2.49
C GLY A 90 -8.33 -22.03 3.14
N ASN A 91 -8.39 -20.91 2.42
CA ASN A 91 -8.93 -19.62 2.83
C ASN A 91 -10.26 -19.32 2.10
N PRO A 92 -10.99 -18.26 2.48
CA PRO A 92 -12.16 -17.82 1.72
C PRO A 92 -11.82 -17.61 0.24
N THR A 93 -12.77 -17.97 -0.63
CA THR A 93 -12.62 -17.83 -2.09
C THR A 93 -13.21 -16.54 -2.62
N THR A 94 -14.21 -16.01 -1.94
CA THR A 94 -14.88 -14.75 -2.30
C THR A 94 -14.23 -13.59 -1.59
N GLY A 95 -14.03 -12.48 -2.28
CA GLY A 95 -13.51 -11.23 -1.72
C GLY A 95 -14.42 -10.68 -0.62
N GLY A 96 -13.81 -10.17 0.45
CA GLY A 96 -14.49 -9.56 1.59
C GLY A 96 -15.01 -8.15 1.31
N SER A 97 -15.88 -7.65 2.17
CA SER A 97 -16.41 -6.28 2.13
C SER A 97 -15.36 -5.25 2.57
N THR A 98 -15.59 -3.98 2.19
CA THR A 98 -14.85 -2.82 2.70
C THR A 98 -15.84 -1.84 3.33
N GLU A 99 -15.60 -1.48 4.60
CA GLU A 99 -16.45 -0.58 5.39
C GLU A 99 -15.65 0.62 5.87
N GLY A 100 -16.35 1.70 6.28
CA GLY A 100 -15.75 2.90 6.86
C GLY A 100 -14.98 3.77 5.87
N ALA A 101 -15.26 3.63 4.56
CA ALA A 101 -14.62 4.36 3.48
C ALA A 101 -15.56 5.39 2.84
N SER A 102 -15.01 6.47 2.30
CA SER A 102 -15.72 7.44 1.47
C SER A 102 -14.74 8.22 0.59
N GLN A 103 -15.28 8.91 -0.42
CA GLN A 103 -14.46 9.81 -1.24
C GLN A 103 -14.01 11.04 -0.43
N VAL A 104 -12.77 11.46 -0.64
CA VAL A 104 -12.18 12.65 -0.03
C VAL A 104 -12.21 13.82 -1.00
N THR A 105 -12.54 14.99 -0.50
CA THR A 105 -12.38 16.24 -1.26
C THR A 105 -10.96 16.75 -1.06
N PHE A 106 -10.15 16.73 -2.11
CA PHE A 106 -8.79 17.26 -2.11
C PHE A 106 -8.76 18.72 -2.52
N SER A 107 -7.99 19.53 -1.79
CA SER A 107 -7.66 20.88 -2.20
C SER A 107 -6.45 20.82 -3.13
N ASN A 108 -6.64 21.19 -4.40
CA ASN A 108 -5.55 21.28 -5.36
C ASN A 108 -4.68 22.51 -5.05
N SER A 109 -3.67 22.31 -4.22
CA SER A 109 -2.66 23.30 -3.87
C SER A 109 -1.33 23.00 -4.57
N VAL A 110 -0.41 23.96 -4.54
CA VAL A 110 0.97 23.73 -5.04
C VAL A 110 1.76 22.73 -4.18
N VAL A 111 1.25 22.39 -2.99
CA VAL A 111 1.87 21.45 -2.05
C VAL A 111 1.36 20.04 -2.29
N PHE A 112 0.04 19.88 -2.40
CA PHE A 112 -0.61 18.60 -2.62
C PHE A 112 -1.73 18.75 -3.65
N THR A 113 -1.79 17.85 -4.59
CA THR A 113 -2.85 17.78 -5.60
C THR A 113 -3.51 16.41 -5.58
N SER A 114 -4.76 16.34 -6.06
CA SER A 114 -5.44 15.05 -6.27
C SER A 114 -4.66 14.11 -7.21
N ASP A 115 -3.79 14.64 -8.08
CA ASP A 115 -2.98 13.82 -8.99
C ASP A 115 -2.02 12.92 -8.23
N ILE A 116 -1.42 13.39 -7.12
CA ILE A 116 -0.53 12.57 -6.26
C ILE A 116 -1.32 11.40 -5.66
N ALA A 117 -2.50 11.68 -5.07
CA ALA A 117 -3.34 10.63 -4.50
C ALA A 117 -3.82 9.63 -5.57
N ASN A 118 -4.14 10.10 -6.78
CA ASN A 118 -4.54 9.25 -7.90
C ASN A 118 -3.39 8.39 -8.42
N GLU A 119 -2.16 8.91 -8.42
CA GLU A 119 -0.97 8.16 -8.83
C GLU A 119 -0.71 7.03 -7.83
N ILE A 120 -0.64 7.32 -6.52
CA ILE A 120 -0.49 6.30 -5.48
C ILE A 120 -1.64 5.26 -5.57
N ALA A 121 -2.89 5.70 -5.70
CA ALA A 121 -4.02 4.78 -5.87
C ALA A 121 -3.88 3.84 -7.08
N ALA A 122 -3.21 4.28 -8.14
CA ALA A 122 -2.94 3.43 -9.30
C ALA A 122 -1.82 2.43 -9.02
N ASP A 123 -0.76 2.88 -8.34
CA ASP A 123 0.38 2.05 -7.98
C ASP A 123 -0.04 0.94 -7.02
N GLU A 124 -0.86 1.25 -5.99
CA GLU A 124 -1.37 0.25 -5.05
C GLU A 124 -2.27 -0.82 -5.72
N ARG A 125 -3.10 -0.40 -6.67
CA ARG A 125 -3.86 -1.38 -7.48
C ARG A 125 -2.94 -2.26 -8.33
N ASP A 126 -1.87 -1.69 -8.87
CA ASP A 126 -0.88 -2.45 -9.65
C ASP A 126 -0.08 -3.40 -8.77
N HIS A 127 0.23 -3.05 -7.51
CA HIS A 127 0.82 -3.95 -6.51
C HIS A 127 -0.10 -5.15 -6.24
N VAL A 128 -1.40 -4.93 -6.02
CA VAL A 128 -2.37 -6.04 -5.89
C VAL A 128 -2.34 -6.95 -7.11
N VAL A 129 -2.40 -6.40 -8.33
CA VAL A 129 -2.36 -7.21 -9.58
C VAL A 129 -1.06 -7.98 -9.69
N LEU A 130 0.07 -7.36 -9.35
CA LEU A 130 1.39 -7.97 -9.38
C LEU A 130 1.47 -9.17 -8.44
N LEU A 131 1.10 -8.99 -7.16
CA LEU A 131 1.13 -10.07 -6.17
C LEU A 131 0.16 -11.20 -6.53
N ARG A 132 -1.05 -10.88 -6.96
CA ARG A 132 -2.03 -11.87 -7.42
C ARG A 132 -1.51 -12.68 -8.60
N THR A 133 -0.80 -12.04 -9.52
CA THR A 133 -0.19 -12.70 -10.68
C THR A 133 0.96 -13.61 -10.25
N ALA A 134 1.83 -13.13 -9.36
CA ALA A 134 2.95 -13.92 -8.84
C ALA A 134 2.49 -15.16 -8.05
N LEU A 135 1.42 -15.02 -7.29
CA LEU A 135 0.82 -16.10 -6.48
C LEU A 135 0.02 -17.12 -7.33
N GLY A 136 -0.49 -16.72 -8.49
CA GLY A 136 -1.27 -17.60 -9.37
C GLY A 136 -2.41 -18.29 -8.63
N SER A 137 -2.37 -19.63 -8.57
CA SER A 137 -3.36 -20.45 -7.88
C SER A 137 -3.26 -20.42 -6.34
N ALA A 138 -2.19 -19.88 -5.78
CA ALA A 138 -2.00 -19.80 -4.33
C ALA A 138 -2.51 -18.48 -3.72
N LYS A 139 -3.03 -17.54 -4.54
CA LYS A 139 -3.53 -16.25 -4.06
C LYS A 139 -4.73 -16.37 -3.13
N ILE A 140 -4.71 -15.57 -2.07
CA ILE A 140 -5.84 -15.42 -1.15
C ILE A 140 -6.88 -14.44 -1.70
N ALA A 141 -8.11 -14.52 -1.17
CA ALA A 141 -9.13 -13.49 -1.37
C ALA A 141 -8.81 -12.23 -0.53
N LYS A 142 -9.35 -11.09 -0.94
CA LYS A 142 -9.37 -9.88 -0.11
C LYS A 142 -10.10 -10.19 1.21
N PRO A 143 -9.53 -9.85 2.38
CA PRO A 143 -10.25 -9.99 3.65
C PRO A 143 -11.34 -8.91 3.79
N ASN A 144 -12.22 -9.03 4.80
CA ASN A 144 -13.09 -7.93 5.19
C ASN A 144 -12.24 -6.80 5.79
N LEU A 145 -12.48 -5.57 5.35
CA LEU A 145 -11.73 -4.38 5.74
C LEU A 145 -12.64 -3.36 6.44
N ASN A 146 -12.12 -2.74 7.49
CA ASN A 146 -12.72 -1.57 8.13
C ASN A 146 -11.75 -0.39 8.05
N LEU A 147 -11.88 0.42 7.02
CA LEU A 147 -11.02 1.59 6.80
C LEU A 147 -11.28 2.73 7.79
N GLY A 148 -12.40 2.69 8.51
CA GLY A 148 -12.75 3.63 9.58
C GLY A 148 -12.20 3.27 10.96
N ALA A 149 -11.34 2.25 11.07
CA ALA A 149 -10.90 1.68 12.35
C ALA A 149 -10.24 2.68 13.32
N LEU A 150 -9.58 3.71 12.82
CA LEU A 150 -8.94 4.77 13.63
C LEU A 150 -9.81 6.00 13.82
N GLY A 151 -11.02 6.06 13.24
CA GLY A 151 -11.91 7.20 13.32
C GLY A 151 -11.52 8.41 12.49
N PHE A 152 -10.51 8.30 11.64
CA PHE A 152 -10.08 9.29 10.66
C PHE A 152 -9.58 8.61 9.37
N GLY A 153 -9.35 9.40 8.31
CA GLY A 153 -8.86 8.94 7.02
C GLY A 153 -9.66 9.49 5.83
N PHE A 154 -10.94 9.79 6.02
CA PHE A 154 -11.81 10.22 4.92
C PHE A 154 -12.56 11.54 5.16
N GLY A 155 -12.46 12.11 6.37
CA GLY A 155 -13.19 13.33 6.73
C GLY A 155 -12.67 14.60 6.04
N SER A 156 -11.39 14.62 5.70
CA SER A 156 -10.68 15.74 5.07
C SER A 156 -9.39 15.26 4.40
N GLN A 157 -8.77 16.13 3.59
CA GLN A 157 -7.42 15.90 3.07
C GLN A 157 -6.39 15.69 4.18
N ASP A 158 -6.49 16.42 5.28
CA ASP A 158 -5.57 16.27 6.40
C ASP A 158 -5.72 14.90 7.07
N ASP A 159 -6.96 14.42 7.24
CA ASP A 159 -7.22 13.09 7.79
C ASP A 159 -6.72 11.99 6.84
N PHE A 160 -6.91 12.18 5.52
CA PHE A 160 -6.35 11.30 4.51
C PHE A 160 -4.83 11.21 4.63
N LEU A 161 -4.13 12.35 4.70
CA LEU A 161 -2.67 12.39 4.79
C LEU A 161 -2.14 11.77 6.09
N LYS A 162 -2.88 11.90 7.21
CA LYS A 162 -2.53 11.22 8.47
C LYS A 162 -2.59 9.71 8.34
N LEU A 163 -3.64 9.18 7.71
CA LEU A 163 -3.81 7.73 7.55
C LEU A 163 -2.89 7.18 6.46
N ALA A 164 -2.72 7.89 5.35
CA ALA A 164 -1.76 7.59 4.31
C ALA A 164 -0.34 7.44 4.88
N ARG A 165 0.12 8.40 5.73
CA ARG A 165 1.42 8.31 6.40
C ARG A 165 1.57 7.02 7.20
N ILE A 166 0.51 6.61 7.91
CA ILE A 166 0.54 5.39 8.71
C ILE A 166 0.71 4.16 7.81
N PHE A 167 -0.07 4.06 6.74
CA PHE A 167 -0.02 2.91 5.85
C PHE A 167 1.33 2.81 5.14
N GLU A 168 1.78 3.86 4.48
CA GLU A 168 3.05 3.86 3.76
C GLU A 168 4.27 3.57 4.66
N ASP A 169 4.35 4.20 5.85
CA ASP A 169 5.44 3.92 6.79
C ASP A 169 5.40 2.45 7.31
N ILE A 170 4.21 1.85 7.43
CA ILE A 170 4.07 0.43 7.77
C ILE A 170 4.44 -0.44 6.56
N GLY A 171 4.00 -0.11 5.35
CA GLY A 171 4.33 -0.81 4.11
C GLY A 171 5.84 -0.94 3.92
N VAL A 172 6.57 0.20 4.02
CA VAL A 172 8.06 0.20 3.98
C VAL A 172 8.65 -0.77 4.99
N THR A 173 8.22 -0.71 6.26
CA THR A 173 8.81 -1.55 7.31
C THR A 173 8.39 -3.01 7.21
N ALA A 174 7.22 -3.30 6.66
CA ALA A 174 6.73 -4.66 6.40
C ALA A 174 7.54 -5.34 5.29
N TYR A 175 7.73 -4.67 4.14
CA TYR A 175 8.55 -5.20 3.04
C TYR A 175 10.02 -5.35 3.45
N ALA A 176 10.57 -4.38 4.17
CA ALA A 176 11.94 -4.47 4.68
C ALA A 176 12.12 -5.65 5.65
N GLY A 177 11.14 -5.89 6.54
CA GLY A 177 11.14 -7.00 7.47
C GLY A 177 10.90 -8.36 6.81
N ALA A 178 10.19 -8.39 5.68
CA ALA A 178 9.94 -9.60 4.90
C ALA A 178 11.14 -10.02 4.03
N ALA A 179 11.98 -9.07 3.61
CA ALA A 179 13.06 -9.32 2.66
C ALA A 179 13.98 -10.50 3.04
N PRO A 180 14.42 -10.68 4.32
CA PRO A 180 15.25 -11.81 4.72
C PRO A 180 14.55 -13.18 4.62
N LEU A 181 13.23 -13.22 4.53
CA LEU A 181 12.43 -14.44 4.44
C LEU A 181 12.24 -14.93 3.01
N LEU A 182 12.50 -14.07 2.03
CA LEU A 182 12.24 -14.32 0.62
C LEU A 182 13.44 -14.99 -0.07
N SER A 183 13.13 -15.91 -0.97
CA SER A 183 14.13 -16.51 -1.85
C SER A 183 14.69 -15.48 -2.84
N SER A 184 15.86 -15.78 -3.42
CA SER A 184 16.49 -14.94 -4.45
C SER A 184 15.61 -14.75 -5.70
N ALA A 185 14.67 -15.66 -5.94
CA ALA A 185 13.74 -15.55 -7.06
C ALA A 185 12.69 -14.44 -6.86
N ILE A 186 12.32 -14.16 -5.60
CA ILE A 186 11.21 -13.26 -5.24
C ILE A 186 11.71 -11.92 -4.68
N VAL A 187 12.82 -11.92 -3.94
CA VAL A 187 13.31 -10.72 -3.23
C VAL A 187 13.52 -9.53 -4.16
N ALA A 188 13.94 -9.74 -5.40
CA ALA A 188 14.14 -8.66 -6.36
C ALA A 188 12.84 -7.92 -6.72
N THR A 189 11.72 -8.64 -6.80
CA THR A 189 10.39 -8.03 -7.03
C THR A 189 9.89 -7.33 -5.79
N ALA A 190 9.99 -7.97 -4.62
CA ALA A 190 9.61 -7.36 -3.33
C ALA A 190 10.42 -6.08 -3.04
N ALA A 191 11.70 -6.04 -3.39
CA ALA A 191 12.54 -4.86 -3.25
C ALA A 191 12.09 -3.69 -4.14
N ARG A 192 11.45 -3.97 -5.29
CA ARG A 192 10.90 -2.93 -6.16
C ARG A 192 9.60 -2.34 -5.59
N ILE A 193 8.76 -3.17 -4.96
CA ILE A 193 7.59 -2.67 -4.23
C ILE A 193 8.08 -1.85 -3.02
N LEU A 194 9.02 -2.37 -2.22
CA LEU A 194 9.63 -1.60 -1.13
C LEU A 194 10.13 -0.22 -1.57
N ALA A 195 10.72 -0.11 -2.76
CA ALA A 195 11.17 1.18 -3.28
C ALA A 195 10.00 2.11 -3.62
N ALA A 196 8.90 1.61 -4.18
CA ALA A 196 7.69 2.38 -4.44
C ALA A 196 7.05 2.87 -3.13
N GLU A 197 6.89 1.98 -2.14
CA GLU A 197 6.42 2.31 -0.80
C GLU A 197 7.26 3.44 -0.16
N ALA A 198 8.60 3.37 -0.29
CA ALA A 198 9.48 4.39 0.25
C ALA A 198 9.34 5.75 -0.46
N GLU A 199 9.05 5.77 -1.77
CA GLU A 199 8.75 6.99 -2.53
C GLU A 199 7.39 7.58 -2.10
N HIS A 200 6.36 6.75 -1.96
CA HIS A 200 5.05 7.16 -1.45
C HIS A 200 5.17 7.72 -0.02
N ALA A 201 5.76 6.96 0.90
CA ALA A 201 5.99 7.36 2.29
C ALA A 201 6.73 8.70 2.37
N SER A 202 7.81 8.86 1.60
CA SER A 202 8.60 10.11 1.57
C SER A 202 7.79 11.30 1.10
N ASN A 203 6.98 11.13 0.05
CA ASN A 203 6.10 12.18 -0.48
C ASN A 203 5.04 12.55 0.56
N ILE A 204 4.28 11.58 1.08
CA ILE A 204 3.23 11.82 2.07
C ILE A 204 3.78 12.49 3.33
N ARG A 205 4.92 12.06 3.87
CA ARG A 205 5.59 12.68 5.01
C ARG A 205 5.96 14.13 4.74
N LEU A 206 6.45 14.43 3.53
CA LEU A 206 6.76 15.81 3.12
C LEU A 206 5.49 16.68 3.04
N GLN A 207 4.37 16.13 2.56
CA GLN A 207 3.08 16.83 2.52
C GLN A 207 2.56 17.13 3.93
N VAL A 208 2.60 16.12 4.82
CA VAL A 208 2.25 16.27 6.25
C VAL A 208 3.06 17.41 6.89
N ALA A 209 4.38 17.42 6.66
CA ALA A 209 5.27 18.46 7.20
C ALA A 209 4.96 19.85 6.63
N ARG A 210 4.80 19.98 5.30
CA ARG A 210 4.55 21.26 4.62
C ARG A 210 3.19 21.86 4.94
N LEU A 211 2.19 21.03 5.12
CA LEU A 211 0.83 21.44 5.51
C LEU A 211 0.70 21.61 7.02
N ASN A 212 1.77 21.37 7.78
CA ASN A 212 1.82 21.47 9.24
C ASN A 212 0.74 20.61 9.93
N ILE A 213 0.52 19.40 9.43
CA ILE A 213 -0.49 18.47 9.94
C ILE A 213 0.06 17.76 11.18
N ALA A 214 -0.56 17.93 12.32
CA ALA A 214 -0.24 17.17 13.52
C ALA A 214 -0.61 15.71 13.34
N THR A 215 0.38 14.81 13.43
CA THR A 215 0.16 13.36 13.35
C THR A 215 -0.33 12.80 14.69
N ALA A 216 -0.94 11.61 14.65
CA ALA A 216 -1.19 10.82 15.86
C ALA A 216 0.13 10.52 16.61
N PRO A 217 0.07 10.16 17.91
CA PRO A 217 1.25 9.66 18.62
C PRO A 217 1.94 8.52 17.87
N PRO A 218 3.23 8.23 18.18
CA PRO A 218 3.91 7.08 17.59
C PRO A 218 3.12 5.78 17.77
N LEU A 219 3.10 4.97 16.72
CA LEU A 219 2.36 3.70 16.70
C LEU A 219 3.02 2.64 17.59
N ASP A 220 4.34 2.64 17.62
CA ASP A 220 5.20 1.73 18.39
C ASP A 220 6.61 2.33 18.57
N GLY A 221 7.56 1.53 19.06
CA GLY A 221 8.92 1.97 19.36
C GLY A 221 9.78 2.29 18.14
N VAL A 222 9.37 1.85 16.94
CA VAL A 222 10.13 2.10 15.70
C VAL A 222 9.42 3.07 14.75
N ASP A 223 8.26 3.59 15.13
CA ASP A 223 7.57 4.62 14.35
C ASP A 223 8.24 5.98 14.55
N ILE A 224 8.68 6.58 13.47
CA ILE A 224 9.36 7.88 13.44
C ILE A 224 8.42 8.91 12.83
N LEU A 225 7.94 9.83 13.65
CA LEU A 225 7.01 10.87 13.19
C LEU A 225 7.71 11.91 12.31
N PRO A 226 7.03 12.47 11.29
CA PRO A 226 7.52 13.63 10.54
C PRO A 226 7.24 14.95 11.29
N PRO A 227 7.79 16.08 10.82
CA PRO A 227 7.34 17.40 11.28
C PRO A 227 5.81 17.60 11.04
N PRO A 228 5.11 18.36 11.87
CA PRO A 228 5.62 19.14 13.00
C PRO A 228 5.81 18.31 14.28
N SER A 229 5.35 17.06 14.32
CA SER A 229 5.43 16.22 15.53
C SER A 229 6.87 15.87 15.92
N ASN A 230 7.76 15.69 14.93
CA ASN A 230 9.22 15.58 15.13
C ASN A 230 9.94 16.56 14.20
N PRO A 231 10.34 17.76 14.66
CA PRO A 231 10.74 18.88 13.80
C PRO A 231 11.95 18.64 12.90
N ASN A 232 12.81 17.68 13.22
CA ASN A 232 14.09 17.50 12.54
C ASN A 232 14.19 16.20 11.72
N GLN A 233 13.10 15.43 11.62
CA GLN A 233 13.16 14.11 10.99
C GLN A 233 12.07 13.91 9.91
N TYR A 234 12.41 14.30 8.70
CA TYR A 234 11.51 14.19 7.55
C TYR A 234 11.36 12.74 7.05
N PHE A 235 12.41 11.92 7.15
CA PHE A 235 12.45 10.56 6.67
C PHE A 235 12.31 9.55 7.81
N SER A 236 11.69 8.40 7.54
CA SER A 236 11.54 7.30 8.51
C SER A 236 12.77 6.40 8.48
N LEU A 237 13.92 6.96 8.87
CA LEU A 237 15.21 6.27 8.90
C LEU A 237 15.78 6.29 10.32
N ASN A 238 16.42 5.18 10.70
CA ASN A 238 17.15 5.06 11.97
C ASN A 238 18.51 5.80 11.93
N ASP A 239 19.26 5.75 13.01
CA ASP A 239 20.57 6.42 13.14
C ASP A 239 21.64 5.90 12.17
N GLN A 240 21.41 4.78 11.50
CA GLN A 240 22.28 4.22 10.47
C GLN A 240 21.85 4.62 9.05
N GLY A 241 20.80 5.44 8.91
CA GLY A 241 20.22 5.80 7.62
C GLY A 241 19.45 4.69 6.94
N LEU A 242 18.99 3.68 7.69
CA LEU A 242 18.21 2.56 7.18
C LEU A 242 16.76 2.66 7.65
N CYS A 243 15.81 2.18 6.82
CA CYS A 243 14.43 2.01 7.28
C CYS A 243 14.39 0.95 8.39
N ASN A 244 13.49 1.15 9.35
CA ASN A 244 13.18 0.14 10.36
C ASN A 244 12.48 -1.07 9.72
N THR A 245 12.37 -2.16 10.48
CA THR A 245 11.71 -3.40 10.02
C THR A 245 10.64 -3.81 11.01
N ARG A 246 9.58 -4.45 10.51
CA ARG A 246 8.56 -5.12 11.33
C ARG A 246 8.36 -6.55 10.85
N THR A 247 8.24 -7.47 11.79
CA THR A 247 7.79 -8.84 11.47
C THR A 247 6.30 -8.84 11.13
N PRO A 248 5.77 -9.88 10.45
CA PRO A 248 4.34 -9.98 10.18
C PRO A 248 3.47 -9.81 11.44
N GLY A 249 3.85 -10.40 12.57
CA GLY A 249 3.11 -10.27 13.82
C GLY A 249 3.12 -8.85 14.39
N GLN A 250 4.19 -8.08 14.22
CA GLN A 250 4.28 -6.68 14.63
C GLN A 250 3.43 -5.76 13.71
N VAL A 251 3.39 -6.03 12.41
CA VAL A 251 2.47 -5.35 11.49
C VAL A 251 1.02 -5.63 11.89
N LEU A 252 0.68 -6.90 12.17
CA LEU A 252 -0.67 -7.26 12.63
C LEU A 252 -1.02 -6.65 13.99
N TYR A 253 -0.05 -6.44 14.88
CA TYR A 253 -0.29 -5.70 16.12
C TYR A 253 -0.90 -4.33 15.84
N LEU A 254 -0.31 -3.57 14.94
CA LEU A 254 -0.81 -2.25 14.54
C LEU A 254 -2.16 -2.35 13.80
N ALA A 255 -2.23 -3.26 12.84
CA ALA A 255 -3.41 -3.45 11.99
C ALA A 255 -4.65 -3.93 12.77
N PHE A 256 -4.47 -4.65 13.88
CA PHE A 256 -5.55 -5.14 14.75
C PHE A 256 -5.88 -4.20 15.92
N GLY A 257 -5.41 -2.95 15.86
CA GLY A 257 -5.73 -1.92 16.86
C GLY A 257 -4.88 -2.02 18.13
N ASN A 258 -3.59 -2.24 17.97
CA ASN A 258 -2.58 -2.29 19.02
C ASN A 258 -2.84 -3.40 20.07
N LYS A 259 -3.19 -4.59 19.59
CA LYS A 259 -3.43 -5.76 20.43
C LYS A 259 -2.48 -6.89 20.05
N ALA A 260 -1.77 -7.44 21.02
CA ALA A 260 -0.91 -8.60 20.85
C ALA A 260 -1.68 -9.90 21.16
N GLY A 261 -1.27 -11.01 20.49
CA GLY A 261 -1.85 -12.34 20.70
C GLY A 261 -3.29 -12.47 20.23
N VAL A 262 -3.68 -11.68 19.24
CA VAL A 262 -5.00 -11.74 18.61
C VAL A 262 -4.87 -12.01 17.11
N ASN A 263 -5.94 -12.52 16.49
CA ASN A 263 -5.98 -12.87 15.07
C ASN A 263 -6.93 -12.00 14.23
N ARG A 264 -7.47 -10.94 14.82
CA ARG A 264 -8.40 -10.00 14.17
C ARG A 264 -8.58 -8.73 15.00
N GLY A 265 -9.10 -7.70 14.36
CA GLY A 265 -9.42 -6.40 14.97
C GLY A 265 -9.04 -5.24 14.06
N GLY A 266 -9.26 -4.03 14.50
CA GLY A 266 -8.87 -2.81 13.79
C GLY A 266 -9.31 -2.81 12.33
N PHE A 267 -8.34 -2.70 11.41
CA PHE A 267 -8.59 -2.70 9.97
C PHE A 267 -9.06 -4.04 9.40
N PHE A 268 -8.83 -5.15 10.11
CA PHE A 268 -9.22 -6.50 9.70
C PHE A 268 -10.18 -7.13 10.72
N PRO A 269 -11.47 -6.74 10.71
CA PRO A 269 -12.44 -7.12 11.75
C PRO A 269 -12.67 -8.62 11.86
N THR A 270 -12.44 -9.38 10.80
CA THR A 270 -12.54 -10.84 10.77
C THR A 270 -11.18 -11.54 10.66
N GLY A 271 -10.08 -10.78 10.71
CA GLY A 271 -8.72 -11.27 10.51
C GLY A 271 -8.26 -11.18 9.05
N VAL A 272 -6.99 -11.50 8.84
CA VAL A 272 -6.36 -11.62 7.52
C VAL A 272 -6.45 -13.05 6.99
N ASN A 273 -6.28 -13.22 5.69
CA ASN A 273 -6.21 -14.54 5.05
C ASN A 273 -4.75 -15.00 4.91
N GLY A 274 -4.51 -16.29 4.90
CA GLY A 274 -3.20 -16.88 4.69
C GLY A 274 -2.56 -17.44 5.96
N TYR A 275 -1.24 -17.53 5.99
CA TYR A 275 -0.47 -18.21 7.04
C TYR A 275 -0.21 -17.33 8.27
N PHE A 276 0.19 -16.08 8.07
CA PHE A 276 0.51 -15.17 9.16
C PHE A 276 -0.77 -14.46 9.61
N THR A 277 -1.38 -14.93 10.68
CA THR A 277 -2.70 -14.46 11.13
C THR A 277 -2.73 -13.95 12.57
N GLU A 278 -1.65 -14.08 13.32
CA GLU A 278 -1.60 -13.71 14.74
C GLU A 278 -0.65 -12.52 14.96
N SER A 279 -1.12 -11.54 15.72
CA SER A 279 -0.33 -10.38 16.14
C SER A 279 0.64 -10.74 17.26
N SER A 280 1.82 -10.12 17.26
CA SER A 280 2.82 -10.23 18.32
C SER A 280 2.87 -8.94 19.17
N SER A 281 3.85 -8.86 20.08
CA SER A 281 4.17 -7.61 20.76
C SER A 281 4.63 -6.55 19.75
N PRO A 282 4.50 -5.23 20.06
CA PRO A 282 4.97 -4.15 19.19
C PRO A 282 6.49 -4.22 18.96
N ALA A 283 6.96 -3.49 17.95
CA ALA A 283 8.37 -3.34 17.64
C ALA A 283 9.10 -2.41 18.63
#